data_6acecebf8d8381ebc78950bdb09e7f10
#
_entry.id   6acecebf8d8381ebc78950bdb09e7f10
#
_cell.length_a   1.000
_cell.length_b   1.000
_cell.length_c   1.000
_cell.angle_alpha   90.00
_cell.angle_beta   90.00
_cell.angle_gamma   90.00
#
_symmetry.space_group_name_H-M   'P 1'
#
loop_
_entity.id
_entity.type
_entity.pdbx_description
1 polymer ?
#
loop_
_entity_poly.entity_id
_entity_poly.type
_entity_poly.pdbx_seq_one_letter_code
_entity_poly.pdbx_strand_id
1 'polypeptide(L)'
;MQDDVIKYILDSMYYIPNYVCKLCSDIFGSFENSAVTIANVTETIHRTYLNSQSRYAEKVAFLTNKQIKLLAVLAAKKRVKEITSREMISASGISTRGLLTISRMLLDKGYLERDEGDFHVADPLFAYYLLREF
;
A
#
# COMPACT_ATOMS: atom_id res chain seq x y z
N MET A 1 7.90 -12.91 -19.68
CA MET A 1 8.23 -12.30 -18.38
C MET A 1 8.69 -13.41 -17.43
N GLN A 2 9.76 -13.19 -16.71
CA GLN A 2 10.30 -14.20 -15.80
C GLN A 2 9.47 -14.31 -14.52
N ASP A 3 9.54 -15.48 -13.89
CA ASP A 3 8.73 -15.76 -12.69
C ASP A 3 8.99 -14.80 -11.52
N ASP A 4 10.23 -14.38 -11.34
CA ASP A 4 10.59 -13.42 -10.28
C ASP A 4 9.99 -12.03 -10.52
N VAL A 5 9.89 -11.62 -11.78
CA VAL A 5 9.24 -10.35 -12.15
C VAL A 5 7.75 -10.43 -11.89
N ILE A 6 7.11 -11.54 -12.27
CA ILE A 6 5.67 -11.75 -12.01
C ILE A 6 5.39 -11.71 -10.52
N LYS A 7 6.18 -12.41 -9.73
CA LYS A 7 6.03 -12.41 -8.27
C LYS A 7 6.20 -11.01 -7.70
N TYR A 8 7.18 -10.27 -8.18
CA TYR A 8 7.41 -8.89 -7.72
C TYR A 8 6.20 -7.99 -8.01
N ILE A 9 5.60 -8.11 -9.19
CA ILE A 9 4.39 -7.37 -9.55
C ILE A 9 3.24 -7.73 -8.59
N LEU A 10 2.99 -9.00 -8.38
CA LEU A 10 1.92 -9.48 -7.53
C LEU A 10 2.10 -9.01 -6.07
N ASP A 11 3.30 -9.17 -5.53
CA ASP A 11 3.61 -8.75 -4.16
C ASP A 11 3.47 -7.23 -4.00
N SER A 12 3.94 -6.45 -4.98
CA SER A 12 3.88 -4.99 -4.95
C SER A 12 2.45 -4.47 -4.95
N MET A 13 1.55 -5.16 -5.64
CA MET A 13 0.15 -4.76 -5.77
C MET A 13 -0.77 -5.56 -4.84
N TYR A 14 -0.20 -6.24 -3.84
CA TYR A 14 -0.94 -6.98 -2.80
C TYR A 14 -1.87 -8.05 -3.37
N TYR A 15 -1.55 -8.60 -4.55
CA TYR A 15 -2.39 -9.58 -5.25
C TYR A 15 -3.79 -9.06 -5.56
N ILE A 16 -4.00 -7.75 -5.58
CA ILE A 16 -5.30 -7.15 -5.91
C ILE A 16 -5.44 -7.07 -7.44
N PRO A 17 -6.40 -7.79 -8.05
CA PRO A 17 -6.48 -7.92 -9.51
C PRO A 17 -6.50 -6.61 -10.28
N ASN A 18 -7.27 -5.64 -9.84
CA ASN A 18 -7.38 -4.35 -10.52
C ASN A 18 -6.04 -3.61 -10.58
N TYR A 19 -5.30 -3.61 -9.48
CA TYR A 19 -3.99 -2.95 -9.42
C TYR A 19 -2.93 -3.72 -10.20
N VAL A 20 -2.97 -5.05 -10.13
CA VAL A 20 -2.06 -5.90 -10.92
C VAL A 20 -2.29 -5.66 -12.41
N CYS A 21 -3.53 -5.69 -12.86
CA CYS A 21 -3.86 -5.49 -14.26
C CYS A 21 -3.45 -4.10 -14.76
N LYS A 22 -3.70 -3.06 -13.97
CA LYS A 22 -3.30 -1.71 -14.33
C LYS A 22 -1.78 -1.58 -14.44
N LEU A 23 -1.06 -2.11 -13.48
CA LEU A 23 0.41 -2.08 -13.50
C LEU A 23 0.96 -2.82 -14.73
N CYS A 24 0.45 -4.01 -15.01
CA CYS A 24 0.86 -4.76 -16.19
C CYS A 24 0.57 -3.98 -17.48
N SER A 25 -0.59 -3.35 -17.57
CA SER A 25 -0.94 -2.53 -18.73
C SER A 25 0.04 -1.37 -18.91
N ASP A 26 0.39 -0.68 -17.85
CA ASP A 26 1.35 0.43 -17.87
C ASP A 26 2.75 -0.05 -18.27
N ILE A 27 3.17 -1.21 -17.78
CA ILE A 27 4.47 -1.82 -18.12
C ILE A 27 4.50 -2.16 -19.62
N PHE A 28 3.50 -2.86 -20.12
CA PHE A 28 3.46 -3.26 -21.52
C PHE A 28 3.39 -2.06 -22.46
N GLY A 29 2.72 -0.99 -22.06
CA GLY A 29 2.68 0.24 -22.84
C GLY A 29 4.03 0.96 -22.93
N SER A 30 4.87 0.82 -21.89
CA SER A 30 6.17 1.50 -21.82
C SER A 30 7.32 0.66 -22.34
N PHE A 31 7.26 -0.66 -22.20
CA PHE A 31 8.36 -1.59 -22.49
C PHE A 31 7.97 -2.66 -23.52
N GLU A 32 7.05 -2.33 -24.42
CA GLU A 32 6.65 -3.19 -25.52
C GLU A 32 7.88 -3.63 -26.30
N ASN A 33 7.99 -4.87 -26.67
CA ASN A 33 9.13 -5.44 -27.42
C ASN A 33 10.43 -5.61 -26.59
N SER A 34 10.40 -5.39 -25.30
CA SER A 34 11.58 -5.57 -24.43
C SER A 34 11.30 -6.62 -23.36
N ALA A 35 12.34 -7.31 -22.93
CA ALA A 35 12.23 -8.17 -21.74
C ALA A 35 12.04 -7.29 -20.51
N VAL A 36 10.95 -7.49 -19.77
CA VAL A 36 10.63 -6.73 -18.58
C VAL A 36 11.47 -7.20 -17.39
N THR A 37 12.11 -6.26 -16.72
CA THR A 37 12.94 -6.53 -15.54
C THR A 37 12.26 -5.95 -14.28
N ILE A 38 12.76 -6.36 -13.11
CA ILE A 38 12.32 -5.79 -11.84
C ILE A 38 12.54 -4.27 -11.81
N ALA A 39 13.65 -3.78 -12.39
CA ALA A 39 13.93 -2.35 -12.49
C ALA A 39 12.84 -1.63 -13.31
N ASN A 40 12.35 -2.24 -14.39
CA ASN A 40 11.25 -1.67 -15.18
C ASN A 40 9.96 -1.57 -14.36
N VAL A 41 9.65 -2.57 -13.56
CA VAL A 41 8.48 -2.56 -12.68
C VAL A 41 8.60 -1.46 -11.65
N THR A 42 9.75 -1.35 -10.99
CA THR A 42 10.01 -0.33 -10.00
C THR A 42 9.89 1.07 -10.59
N GLU A 43 10.44 1.28 -11.78
CA GLU A 43 10.35 2.55 -12.50
C GLU A 43 8.89 2.91 -12.79
N THR A 44 8.09 1.95 -13.23
CA THR A 44 6.67 2.17 -13.55
C THR A 44 5.89 2.55 -12.30
N ILE A 45 6.11 1.85 -11.18
CA ILE A 45 5.49 2.16 -9.89
C ILE A 45 5.85 3.58 -9.46
N HIS A 46 7.12 3.93 -9.55
CA HIS A 46 7.60 5.26 -9.15
C HIS A 46 7.01 6.36 -10.02
N ARG A 47 6.90 6.14 -11.32
CA ARG A 47 6.26 7.09 -12.24
C ARG A 47 4.79 7.31 -11.87
N THR A 48 4.06 6.24 -11.57
CA THR A 48 2.67 6.33 -11.13
C THR A 48 2.57 7.09 -9.81
N TYR A 49 3.49 6.87 -8.89
CA TYR A 49 3.59 7.62 -7.63
C TYR A 49 3.78 9.12 -7.89
N LEU A 50 4.70 9.49 -8.76
CA LEU A 50 4.94 10.90 -9.09
C LEU A 50 3.69 11.58 -9.68
N ASN A 51 2.95 10.87 -10.51
CA ASN A 51 1.74 11.38 -11.14
C ASN A 51 0.54 11.44 -10.19
N SER A 52 0.62 10.78 -9.03
CA SER A 52 -0.49 10.66 -8.08
C SER A 52 -0.28 11.44 -6.79
N GLN A 53 0.85 12.14 -6.64
CA GLN A 53 1.21 12.82 -5.38
C GLN A 53 0.14 13.78 -4.88
N SER A 54 -0.43 14.62 -5.76
CA SER A 54 -1.47 15.57 -5.37
C SER A 54 -2.72 14.87 -4.82
N ARG A 55 -3.14 13.79 -5.48
CA ARG A 55 -4.31 13.03 -5.05
C ARG A 55 -4.11 12.38 -3.68
N TYR A 56 -2.94 11.82 -3.44
CA TYR A 56 -2.64 11.20 -2.15
C TYR A 56 -2.41 12.22 -1.06
N ALA A 57 -1.82 13.37 -1.38
CA ALA A 57 -1.69 14.48 -0.43
C ALA A 57 -3.07 14.97 0.05
N GLU A 58 -4.05 15.04 -0.85
CA GLU A 58 -5.43 15.37 -0.48
C GLU A 58 -6.02 14.34 0.47
N LYS A 59 -5.81 13.04 0.21
CA LYS A 59 -6.29 11.98 1.10
C LYS A 59 -5.72 12.12 2.51
N VAL A 60 -4.43 12.39 2.60
CA VAL A 60 -3.73 12.53 3.89
C VAL A 60 -4.20 13.77 4.64
N ALA A 61 -4.57 14.84 3.92
CA ALA A 61 -5.03 16.08 4.53
C ALA A 61 -6.28 15.90 5.40
N PHE A 62 -7.10 14.87 5.13
CA PHE A 62 -8.29 14.56 5.91
C PHE A 62 -8.04 13.64 7.10
N LEU A 63 -6.78 13.26 7.34
CA LEU A 63 -6.42 12.30 8.38
C LEU A 63 -5.72 12.97 9.55
N THR A 64 -5.92 12.42 10.75
CA THR A 64 -5.16 12.85 11.93
C THR A 64 -3.76 12.23 11.90
N ASN A 65 -2.86 12.76 12.73
CA ASN A 65 -1.50 12.22 12.83
C ASN A 65 -1.46 10.75 13.25
N LYS A 66 -2.34 10.34 14.17
CA LYS A 66 -2.43 8.95 14.60
C LYS A 66 -2.93 8.02 13.48
N GLN A 67 -3.88 8.50 12.69
CA GLN A 67 -4.40 7.75 11.54
C GLN A 67 -3.31 7.55 10.49
N ILE A 68 -2.57 8.60 10.17
CA ILE A 68 -1.44 8.54 9.25
C ILE A 68 -0.37 7.57 9.78
N LYS A 69 -0.07 7.64 11.08
CA LYS A 69 0.92 6.78 11.70
C LYS A 69 0.54 5.30 11.57
N LEU A 70 -0.72 4.96 11.84
CA LEU A 70 -1.19 3.59 11.71
C LEU A 70 -1.11 3.12 10.25
N LEU A 71 -1.54 3.95 9.31
CA LEU A 71 -1.45 3.63 7.88
C LEU A 71 0.00 3.40 7.44
N ALA A 72 0.91 4.25 7.89
CA ALA A 72 2.34 4.12 7.54
C ALA A 72 2.94 2.83 8.10
N VAL A 73 2.59 2.46 9.33
CA VAL A 73 3.04 1.20 9.93
C VAL A 73 2.51 0.00 9.14
N LEU A 74 1.23 0.03 8.78
CA LEU A 74 0.63 -1.04 7.97
C LEU A 74 1.25 -1.11 6.57
N ALA A 75 1.55 0.04 5.96
CA ALA A 75 2.23 0.08 4.67
C ALA A 75 3.60 -0.60 4.75
N ALA A 76 4.35 -0.37 5.82
CA ALA A 76 5.66 -0.97 6.02
C ALA A 76 5.59 -2.49 6.25
N LYS A 77 4.56 -2.96 6.94
CA LYS A 77 4.36 -4.38 7.22
C LYS A 77 3.64 -5.13 6.11
N LYS A 78 2.98 -4.42 5.22
CA LYS A 78 2.13 -4.88 4.13
C LYS A 78 0.84 -5.54 4.60
N ARG A 79 0.90 -6.60 5.39
CA ARG A 79 -0.27 -7.30 5.93
C ARG A 79 -0.07 -7.57 7.41
N VAL A 80 -1.13 -7.41 8.19
CA VAL A 80 -1.12 -7.62 9.64
C VAL A 80 -2.37 -8.41 10.03
N LYS A 81 -2.18 -9.52 10.75
CA LYS A 81 -3.30 -10.36 11.20
C LYS A 81 -3.99 -9.76 12.43
N GLU A 82 -3.20 -9.31 13.40
CA GLU A 82 -3.72 -8.75 14.64
C GLU A 82 -3.32 -7.29 14.77
N ILE A 83 -4.31 -6.40 14.64
CA ILE A 83 -4.06 -4.97 14.69
C ILE A 83 -3.63 -4.50 16.08
N THR A 84 -3.97 -5.26 17.12
CA THR A 84 -3.68 -4.91 18.51
C THR A 84 -2.52 -5.71 19.12
N SER A 85 -1.70 -6.34 18.29
CA SER A 85 -0.53 -7.09 18.76
C SER A 85 0.48 -6.15 19.45
N ARG A 86 1.35 -6.73 20.27
CA ARG A 86 2.44 -5.97 20.91
C ARG A 86 3.31 -5.28 19.88
N GLU A 87 3.56 -5.96 18.78
CA GLU A 87 4.35 -5.43 17.66
C GLU A 87 3.70 -4.17 17.10
N MET A 88 2.38 -4.18 16.90
CA MET A 88 1.65 -3.03 16.39
C MET A 88 1.63 -1.88 17.39
N ILE A 89 1.45 -2.17 18.67
CA ILE A 89 1.47 -1.15 19.73
C ILE A 89 2.86 -0.50 19.77
N SER A 90 3.91 -1.31 19.72
CA SER A 90 5.29 -0.81 19.76
C SER A 90 5.63 0.02 18.52
N ALA A 91 5.26 -0.46 17.33
CA ALA A 91 5.58 0.20 16.08
C ALA A 91 4.81 1.52 15.90
N SER A 92 3.55 1.57 16.32
CA SER A 92 2.69 2.73 16.14
C SER A 92 2.73 3.72 17.29
N GLY A 93 3.08 3.26 18.49
CA GLY A 93 2.97 4.07 19.71
C GLY A 93 1.53 4.36 20.12
N ILE A 94 0.57 3.61 19.59
CA ILE A 94 -0.86 3.77 19.85
C ILE A 94 -1.34 2.66 20.77
N SER A 95 -2.20 2.98 21.75
CA SER A 95 -2.75 2.00 22.68
C SER A 95 -3.66 1.00 21.96
N THR A 96 -3.94 -0.14 22.61
CA THR A 96 -4.87 -1.16 22.09
C THR A 96 -6.21 -0.55 21.72
N ARG A 97 -6.78 0.28 22.61
CA ARG A 97 -8.07 0.92 22.37
C ARG A 97 -8.02 1.88 21.19
N GLY A 98 -6.94 2.65 21.11
CA GLY A 98 -6.73 3.58 19.99
C GLY A 98 -6.60 2.84 18.67
N LEU A 99 -5.85 1.73 18.64
CA LEU A 99 -5.70 0.91 17.43
C LEU A 99 -7.05 0.36 16.96
N LEU A 100 -7.90 -0.13 17.88
CA LEU A 100 -9.22 -0.64 17.53
C LEU A 100 -10.12 0.46 16.95
N THR A 101 -10.14 1.62 17.60
CA THR A 101 -10.97 2.75 17.16
C THR A 101 -10.53 3.29 15.80
N ILE A 102 -9.23 3.53 15.66
CA ILE A 102 -8.67 4.11 14.43
C ILE A 102 -8.79 3.14 13.26
N SER A 103 -8.48 1.85 13.47
CA SER A 103 -8.57 0.85 12.41
C SER A 103 -10.01 0.68 11.91
N ARG A 104 -10.98 0.68 12.82
CA ARG A 104 -12.39 0.59 12.44
C ARG A 104 -12.81 1.77 11.55
N MET A 105 -12.40 2.98 11.93
CA MET A 105 -12.71 4.17 11.16
C MET A 105 -12.04 4.14 9.78
N LEU A 106 -10.78 3.71 9.71
CA LEU A 106 -10.06 3.60 8.43
C LEU A 106 -10.67 2.54 7.52
N LEU A 107 -11.17 1.44 8.09
CA LEU A 107 -11.92 0.44 7.33
C LEU A 107 -13.22 1.02 6.78
N ASP A 108 -13.98 1.74 7.61
CA ASP A 108 -15.26 2.34 7.21
C ASP A 108 -15.07 3.37 6.10
N LYS A 109 -13.98 4.11 6.12
CA LYS A 109 -13.68 5.13 5.11
C LYS A 109 -12.95 4.58 3.86
N GLY A 110 -12.61 3.29 3.86
CA GLY A 110 -11.97 2.65 2.72
C GLY A 110 -10.47 2.84 2.61
N TYR A 111 -9.80 3.36 3.62
CA TYR A 111 -8.32 3.45 3.63
C TYR A 111 -7.65 2.12 3.91
N LEU A 112 -8.32 1.26 4.67
CA LEU A 112 -7.87 -0.09 4.97
C LEU A 112 -8.87 -1.09 4.42
N GLU A 113 -8.38 -2.29 4.14
CA GLU A 113 -9.21 -3.45 3.84
C GLU A 113 -8.81 -4.61 4.74
N ARG A 114 -9.77 -5.46 5.01
CA ARG A 114 -9.56 -6.71 5.74
C ARG A 114 -9.88 -7.87 4.81
N ASP A 115 -8.87 -8.68 4.52
CA ASP A 115 -8.97 -9.79 3.59
C ASP A 115 -8.48 -11.07 4.28
N GLU A 116 -9.33 -12.06 4.41
CA GLU A 116 -9.03 -13.33 5.07
C GLU A 116 -8.44 -13.15 6.48
N GLY A 117 -8.91 -12.11 7.19
CA GLY A 117 -8.42 -11.79 8.53
C GLY A 117 -7.19 -10.89 8.58
N ASP A 118 -6.57 -10.62 7.44
CA ASP A 118 -5.42 -9.71 7.37
C ASP A 118 -5.87 -8.29 7.10
N PHE A 119 -5.23 -7.33 7.79
CA PHE A 119 -5.40 -5.90 7.52
C PHE A 119 -4.30 -5.42 6.59
N HIS A 120 -4.66 -4.61 5.61
CA HIS A 120 -3.69 -3.97 4.71
C HIS A 120 -4.23 -2.62 4.21
N VAL A 121 -3.33 -1.77 3.75
CA VAL A 121 -3.73 -0.52 3.09
C VAL A 121 -4.49 -0.88 1.81
N ALA A 122 -5.65 -0.27 1.60
CA ALA A 122 -6.54 -0.65 0.49
C ALA A 122 -5.90 -0.40 -0.88
N ASP A 123 -5.15 0.68 -1.02
CA ASP A 123 -4.48 1.06 -2.27
C ASP A 123 -2.97 0.87 -2.12
N PRO A 124 -2.37 -0.13 -2.82
CA PRO A 124 -0.93 -0.38 -2.74
C PRO A 124 -0.07 0.81 -3.17
N LEU A 125 -0.55 1.64 -4.09
CA LEU A 125 0.16 2.84 -4.52
C LEU A 125 0.11 3.93 -3.46
N PHE A 126 -0.99 4.03 -2.72
CA PHE A 126 -1.08 4.89 -1.56
C PHE A 126 -0.14 4.41 -0.44
N ALA A 127 -0.01 3.11 -0.24
CA ALA A 127 0.97 2.54 0.69
C ALA A 127 2.39 2.94 0.29
N TYR A 128 2.71 2.88 -0.99
CA TYR A 128 4.00 3.34 -1.51
C TYR A 128 4.23 4.82 -1.22
N TYR A 129 3.21 5.65 -1.41
CA TYR A 129 3.25 7.08 -1.08
C TYR A 129 3.53 7.30 0.41
N LEU A 130 2.83 6.58 1.29
CA LEU A 130 3.01 6.70 2.74
C LEU A 130 4.44 6.37 3.17
N LEU A 131 5.04 5.33 2.58
CA LEU A 131 6.41 4.92 2.88
C LEU A 131 7.44 5.96 2.45
N ARG A 132 7.12 6.76 1.43
CA ARG A 132 8.03 7.78 0.93
C ARG A 132 7.91 9.11 1.65
N GLU A 133 6.70 9.46 2.11
CA GLU A 133 6.42 10.78 2.68
C GLU A 133 6.42 10.77 4.22
N PHE A 134 6.29 9.60 4.82
CA PHE A 134 6.17 9.47 6.29
C PHE A 134 7.05 8.34 6.90
#